data_f1f00fa191397ba8e76be012e4e1bf27
#
_entry.id   f1f00fa191397ba8e76be012e4e1bf27
#
_cell.length_a   1.000
_cell.length_b   1.000
_cell.length_c   1.000
_cell.angle_alpha   90.00
_cell.angle_beta   90.00
_cell.angle_gamma   90.00
#
_symmetry.space_group_name_H-M   'P 1'
#
loop_
_entity.id
_entity.type
_entity.pdbx_description
1 polymer ?
#
loop_
_entity_poly.entity_id
_entity_poly.type
_entity_poly.pdbx_seq_one_letter_code
_entity_poly.pdbx_strand_id
1 'polypeptide(L)'
;MTSGTSTITVQKNSAIADIPPRIFGSFVEHLGRCVYGGIYEPSHPTADENGFRQDVINLVKELGVTCVRYPGGNFVSAYNWEDGTGPRGQRPIRRDLAWHSTETNEVGIDDFYRWSKKTGTEIMLAVNMGHPRIEGRTGRVGIRQRSARHRACRSPRT
;
A
#
# COMPACT_ATOMS: atom_id res chain seq x y z
N MET A 1 -34.66 21.53 27.53
CA MET A 1 -33.49 20.68 27.25
C MET A 1 -32.40 21.11 28.21
N THR A 2 -32.05 20.26 29.20
CA THR A 2 -30.95 20.54 30.14
C THR A 2 -29.64 20.24 29.44
N SER A 3 -28.78 21.25 29.24
CA SER A 3 -27.41 21.05 28.74
C SER A 3 -26.60 20.38 29.83
N GLY A 4 -26.31 19.10 29.65
CA GLY A 4 -25.34 18.37 30.50
C GLY A 4 -23.92 18.80 30.17
N THR A 5 -23.12 19.14 31.15
CA THR A 5 -21.70 19.42 31.02
C THR A 5 -20.92 18.14 31.27
N SER A 6 -20.09 17.71 30.32
CA SER A 6 -19.16 16.59 30.49
C SER A 6 -17.74 17.12 30.68
N THR A 7 -17.02 16.59 31.65
CA THR A 7 -15.64 17.00 31.96
C THR A 7 -14.68 15.85 31.59
N ILE A 8 -13.66 16.15 30.77
CA ILE A 8 -12.56 15.25 30.49
C ILE A 8 -11.34 15.74 31.26
N THR A 9 -10.77 14.86 32.10
CA THR A 9 -9.55 15.17 32.87
C THR A 9 -8.40 14.37 32.34
N VAL A 10 -7.33 15.07 31.92
CA VAL A 10 -6.08 14.45 31.47
C VAL A 10 -5.04 14.63 32.59
N GLN A 11 -4.49 13.53 33.10
CA GLN A 11 -3.49 13.55 34.15
C GLN A 11 -2.17 12.97 33.64
N LYS A 12 -1.09 13.71 33.78
CA LYS A 12 0.27 13.29 33.32
C LYS A 12 0.72 11.97 33.95
N ASN A 13 0.34 11.70 35.18
CA ASN A 13 0.75 10.51 35.93
C ASN A 13 -0.17 9.30 35.69
N SER A 14 -1.17 9.43 34.82
CA SER A 14 -2.12 8.35 34.46
C SER A 14 -1.89 7.85 33.04
N ALA A 15 -0.67 7.96 32.53
CA ALA A 15 -0.29 7.36 31.26
C ALA A 15 -0.41 5.83 31.32
N ILE A 16 -1.16 5.23 30.40
CA ILE A 16 -1.39 3.78 30.33
C ILE A 16 -0.27 3.10 29.54
N ALA A 17 0.15 3.69 28.41
CA ALA A 17 1.17 3.17 27.53
C ALA A 17 1.67 4.25 26.55
N ASP A 18 2.81 3.99 25.93
CA ASP A 18 3.28 4.75 24.78
C ASP A 18 2.43 4.42 23.53
N ILE A 19 2.17 5.45 22.73
CA ILE A 19 1.45 5.27 21.47
C ILE A 19 2.46 4.89 20.37
N PRO A 20 2.38 3.69 19.79
CA PRO A 20 3.29 3.31 18.73
C PRO A 20 3.05 4.19 17.49
N PRO A 21 4.11 4.70 16.82
CA PRO A 21 3.99 5.57 15.66
C PRO A 21 3.09 5.01 14.54
N ARG A 22 3.00 3.69 14.37
CA ARG A 22 2.18 3.04 13.34
C ARG A 22 0.68 3.32 13.46
N ILE A 23 0.21 3.81 14.60
CA ILE A 23 -1.19 4.24 14.77
C ILE A 23 -1.53 5.45 13.89
N PHE A 24 -0.52 6.25 13.53
CA PHE A 24 -0.64 7.41 12.63
C PHE A 24 -0.39 7.02 11.17
N GLY A 25 -0.70 5.78 10.83
CA GLY A 25 -0.62 5.26 9.48
C GLY A 25 -1.76 5.74 8.58
N SER A 26 -1.63 5.42 7.31
CA SER A 26 -2.61 5.74 6.28
C SER A 26 -2.92 4.52 5.41
N PHE A 27 -3.87 4.67 4.51
CA PHE A 27 -4.36 3.60 3.65
C PHE A 27 -4.35 4.06 2.19
N VAL A 28 -3.86 3.18 1.31
CA VAL A 28 -3.85 3.38 -0.13
C VAL A 28 -4.48 2.18 -0.79
N GLU A 29 -5.35 2.43 -1.77
CA GLU A 29 -5.98 1.41 -2.59
C GLU A 29 -5.95 1.81 -4.07
N HIS A 30 -5.88 0.84 -4.98
CA HIS A 30 -6.04 1.05 -6.41
C HIS A 30 -7.52 1.37 -6.72
N LEU A 31 -7.95 2.54 -6.29
CA LEU A 31 -9.32 3.04 -6.31
C LEU A 31 -9.32 4.47 -6.85
N GLY A 32 -10.12 4.73 -7.87
CA GLY A 32 -10.26 6.06 -8.44
C GLY A 32 -8.91 6.67 -8.82
N ARG A 33 -8.61 7.85 -8.30
CA ARG A 33 -7.33 8.57 -8.54
C ARG A 33 -6.36 8.47 -7.37
N CYS A 34 -6.47 7.47 -6.51
CA CYS A 34 -5.58 7.34 -5.36
C CYS A 34 -4.15 6.98 -5.79
N VAL A 35 -4.00 5.97 -6.64
CA VAL A 35 -2.70 5.56 -7.17
C VAL A 35 -2.43 6.25 -8.52
N TYR A 36 -3.19 5.93 -9.56
CA TYR A 36 -3.05 6.52 -10.89
C TYR A 36 -3.69 7.91 -10.94
N GLY A 37 -2.91 8.93 -11.31
CA GLY A 37 -3.33 10.34 -11.24
C GLY A 37 -3.32 10.93 -9.82
N GLY A 38 -2.81 10.17 -8.85
CA GLY A 38 -2.58 10.59 -7.48
C GLY A 38 -1.11 10.40 -7.11
N ILE A 39 -0.73 9.25 -6.54
CA ILE A 39 0.66 8.93 -6.19
C ILE A 39 1.55 8.85 -7.43
N TYR A 40 1.04 8.26 -8.50
CA TYR A 40 1.74 7.99 -9.75
C TYR A 40 1.04 8.65 -10.92
N GLU A 41 1.74 9.55 -11.59
CA GLU A 41 1.28 10.26 -12.79
C GLU A 41 2.51 10.75 -13.57
N PRO A 42 3.09 9.93 -14.46
CA PRO A 42 4.34 10.26 -15.16
C PRO A 42 4.30 11.56 -15.99
N SER A 43 3.11 11.97 -16.44
CA SER A 43 2.91 13.21 -17.19
C SER A 43 2.76 14.45 -16.33
N HIS A 44 2.71 14.31 -14.99
CA HIS A 44 2.54 15.45 -14.10
C HIS A 44 3.81 16.30 -14.02
N PRO A 45 3.70 17.66 -13.96
CA PRO A 45 4.88 18.54 -13.90
C PRO A 45 5.84 18.28 -12.72
N THR A 46 5.33 17.69 -11.63
CA THR A 46 6.14 17.34 -10.46
C THR A 46 6.53 15.86 -10.42
N ALA A 47 6.29 15.10 -11.50
CA ALA A 47 6.67 13.70 -11.55
C ALA A 47 8.20 13.54 -11.52
N ASP A 48 8.66 12.57 -10.72
CA ASP A 48 10.06 12.19 -10.73
C ASP A 48 10.38 11.18 -11.86
N GLU A 49 11.63 10.74 -11.92
CA GLU A 49 12.13 9.76 -12.91
C GLU A 49 11.40 8.40 -12.86
N ASN A 50 10.70 8.10 -11.76
CA ASN A 50 9.90 6.88 -11.59
C ASN A 50 8.41 7.09 -11.90
N GLY A 51 8.00 8.34 -12.15
CA GLY A 51 6.61 8.75 -12.39
C GLY A 51 5.83 9.07 -11.11
N PHE A 52 6.48 9.18 -9.97
CA PHE A 52 5.82 9.57 -8.71
C PHE A 52 5.74 11.07 -8.55
N ARG A 53 4.59 11.56 -8.14
CA ARG A 53 4.33 12.98 -7.91
C ARG A 53 5.04 13.47 -6.65
N GLN A 54 5.97 14.40 -6.80
CA GLN A 54 6.74 14.99 -5.70
C GLN A 54 5.89 15.86 -4.77
N ASP A 55 4.88 16.55 -5.31
CA ASP A 55 3.93 17.31 -4.52
C ASP A 55 3.18 16.40 -3.53
N VAL A 56 2.72 15.22 -3.98
CA VAL A 56 2.07 14.23 -3.12
C VAL A 56 3.04 13.66 -2.08
N ILE A 57 4.29 13.33 -2.48
CA ILE A 57 5.32 12.87 -1.55
C ILE A 57 5.57 13.89 -0.44
N ASN A 58 5.65 15.17 -0.78
CA ASN A 58 5.88 16.24 0.19
C ASN A 58 4.70 16.38 1.16
N LEU A 59 3.45 16.33 0.66
CA LEU A 59 2.26 16.36 1.51
C LEU A 59 2.18 15.15 2.47
N VAL A 60 2.55 13.96 2.02
CA VAL A 60 2.60 12.76 2.87
C VAL A 60 3.63 12.92 3.99
N LYS A 61 4.79 13.53 3.70
CA LYS A 61 5.81 13.85 4.71
C LYS A 61 5.32 14.91 5.70
N GLU A 62 4.71 15.97 5.20
CA GLU A 62 4.15 17.05 6.04
C GLU A 62 3.06 16.53 6.97
N LEU A 63 2.20 15.63 6.46
CA LEU A 63 1.17 14.97 7.26
C LEU A 63 1.74 14.04 8.34
N GLY A 64 3.02 13.65 8.24
CA GLY A 64 3.68 12.79 9.21
C GLY A 64 3.20 11.34 9.17
N VAL A 65 2.80 10.84 8.01
CA VAL A 65 2.36 9.44 7.84
C VAL A 65 3.51 8.49 8.14
N THR A 66 3.31 7.57 9.06
CA THR A 66 4.36 6.65 9.54
C THR A 66 4.34 5.28 8.86
N CYS A 67 3.14 4.83 8.47
CA CYS A 67 2.91 3.53 7.85
C CYS A 67 1.80 3.64 6.81
N VAL A 68 1.91 2.94 5.68
CA VAL A 68 0.86 2.91 4.66
C VAL A 68 0.48 1.47 4.33
N ARG A 69 -0.82 1.17 4.44
CA ARG A 69 -1.36 -0.11 4.00
C ARG A 69 -1.58 -0.10 2.48
N TYR A 70 -1.07 -1.12 1.79
CA TYR A 70 -1.09 -1.27 0.34
C TYR A 70 -1.31 -2.76 -0.04
N PRO A 71 -1.90 -3.14 -1.19
CA PRO A 71 -2.43 -2.32 -2.27
C PRO A 71 -3.90 -1.95 -2.11
N GLY A 72 -4.51 -2.18 -0.96
CA GLY A 72 -5.87 -1.76 -0.71
C GLY A 72 -6.69 -2.68 0.16
N GLY A 73 -8.00 -2.54 0.02
CA GLY A 73 -9.05 -3.32 0.63
C GLY A 73 -9.67 -4.30 -0.38
N ASN A 74 -10.80 -3.92 -1.01
CA ASN A 74 -11.52 -4.77 -1.96
C ASN A 74 -10.69 -5.13 -3.20
N PHE A 75 -9.83 -4.23 -3.66
CA PHE A 75 -8.90 -4.47 -4.76
C PHE A 75 -8.06 -5.74 -4.55
N VAL A 76 -7.60 -5.99 -3.31
CA VAL A 76 -6.75 -7.15 -2.98
C VAL A 76 -7.41 -8.48 -3.32
N SER A 77 -8.74 -8.58 -3.20
CA SER A 77 -9.46 -9.85 -3.34
C SER A 77 -9.30 -10.53 -4.71
N ALA A 78 -9.02 -9.77 -5.76
CA ALA A 78 -8.79 -10.30 -7.11
C ALA A 78 -7.40 -9.97 -7.66
N TYR A 79 -6.57 -9.33 -6.87
CA TYR A 79 -5.24 -8.87 -7.28
C TYR A 79 -4.20 -9.99 -7.20
N ASN A 80 -3.45 -10.13 -8.29
CA ASN A 80 -2.28 -10.99 -8.36
C ASN A 80 -1.03 -10.09 -8.33
N TRP A 81 -0.30 -10.10 -7.23
CA TRP A 81 0.83 -9.18 -7.01
C TRP A 81 1.99 -9.41 -8.00
N GLU A 82 2.14 -10.62 -8.53
CA GLU A 82 3.15 -10.95 -9.55
C GLU A 82 2.94 -10.17 -10.84
N ASP A 83 1.68 -9.84 -11.18
CA ASP A 83 1.35 -9.03 -12.36
C ASP A 83 1.97 -7.61 -12.28
N GLY A 84 2.22 -7.11 -11.09
CA GLY A 84 2.86 -5.80 -10.84
C GLY A 84 4.38 -5.84 -10.72
N THR A 85 5.04 -6.96 -11.05
CA THR A 85 6.49 -7.12 -10.95
C THR A 85 7.19 -7.13 -12.31
N GLY A 86 8.52 -6.93 -12.31
CA GLY A 86 9.31 -6.90 -13.56
C GLY A 86 9.13 -5.61 -14.38
N PRO A 87 9.59 -5.61 -15.65
CA PRO A 87 9.52 -4.44 -16.53
C PRO A 87 8.08 -4.02 -16.81
N ARG A 88 7.75 -2.73 -16.62
CA ARG A 88 6.38 -2.19 -16.76
C ARG A 88 5.74 -2.53 -18.12
N GLY A 89 6.49 -2.42 -19.22
CA GLY A 89 5.98 -2.72 -20.56
C GLY A 89 5.62 -4.19 -20.82
N GLN A 90 5.97 -5.09 -19.91
CA GLN A 90 5.66 -6.52 -19.99
C GLN A 90 4.57 -6.93 -19.00
N ARG A 91 4.11 -6.03 -18.15
CA ARG A 91 3.08 -6.31 -17.14
C ARG A 91 1.72 -6.44 -17.82
N PRO A 92 0.90 -7.42 -17.43
CA PRO A 92 -0.41 -7.62 -18.04
C PRO A 92 -1.39 -6.53 -17.61
N ILE A 93 -2.22 -6.10 -18.55
CA ILE A 93 -3.38 -5.27 -18.24
C ILE A 93 -4.51 -6.18 -17.78
N ARG A 94 -5.17 -5.81 -16.69
CA ARG A 94 -6.25 -6.59 -16.08
C ARG A 94 -7.49 -5.76 -15.86
N ARG A 95 -8.64 -6.43 -15.83
CA ARG A 95 -9.86 -5.82 -15.31
C ARG A 95 -9.90 -5.98 -13.80
N ASP A 96 -9.97 -4.89 -13.10
CA ASP A 96 -10.24 -4.91 -11.66
C ASP A 96 -11.74 -5.17 -11.43
N LEU A 97 -12.03 -6.21 -10.65
CA LEU A 97 -13.40 -6.64 -10.37
C LEU A 97 -14.03 -5.87 -9.20
N ALA A 98 -13.23 -5.28 -8.33
CA ALA A 98 -13.73 -4.53 -7.18
C ALA A 98 -14.29 -3.17 -7.59
N TRP A 99 -13.55 -2.45 -8.43
CA TRP A 99 -13.89 -1.07 -8.83
C TRP A 99 -14.28 -0.94 -10.31
N HIS A 100 -14.37 -2.07 -11.02
CA HIS A 100 -14.71 -2.14 -12.45
C HIS A 100 -13.81 -1.28 -13.35
N SER A 101 -12.59 -1.03 -12.90
CA SER A 101 -11.58 -0.26 -13.62
C SER A 101 -10.62 -1.15 -14.42
N THR A 102 -9.77 -0.51 -15.21
CA THR A 102 -8.65 -1.18 -15.88
C THR A 102 -7.41 -1.00 -15.03
N GLU A 103 -6.81 -2.13 -14.58
CA GLU A 103 -5.54 -2.14 -13.88
C GLU A 103 -4.40 -2.36 -14.88
N THR A 104 -3.53 -1.36 -15.00
CA THR A 104 -2.38 -1.39 -15.92
C THR A 104 -1.16 -2.06 -15.30
N ASN A 105 -1.17 -2.28 -14.01
CA ASN A 105 -0.04 -2.81 -13.22
C ASN A 105 1.26 -1.98 -13.34
N GLU A 106 1.16 -0.70 -13.72
CA GLU A 106 2.33 0.20 -13.78
C GLU A 106 2.92 0.46 -12.40
N VAL A 107 2.08 0.40 -11.36
CA VAL A 107 2.51 0.48 -9.96
C VAL A 107 2.25 -0.84 -9.28
N GLY A 108 3.31 -1.58 -9.03
CA GLY A 108 3.29 -2.82 -8.25
C GLY A 108 4.01 -2.66 -6.90
N ILE A 109 4.27 -3.78 -6.23
CA ILE A 109 4.88 -3.79 -4.90
C ILE A 109 6.27 -3.16 -4.88
N ASP A 110 7.10 -3.42 -5.91
CA ASP A 110 8.45 -2.86 -6.01
C ASP A 110 8.42 -1.35 -6.22
N ASP A 111 7.45 -0.86 -7.02
CA ASP A 111 7.26 0.56 -7.27
C ASP A 111 6.77 1.26 -5.99
N PHE A 112 5.82 0.64 -5.28
CA PHE A 112 5.32 1.17 -4.02
C PHE A 112 6.40 1.18 -2.93
N TYR A 113 7.28 0.18 -2.90
CA TYR A 113 8.44 0.16 -2.02
C TYR A 113 9.38 1.35 -2.30
N ARG A 114 9.66 1.67 -3.57
CA ARG A 114 10.46 2.86 -3.92
C ARG A 114 9.79 4.14 -3.45
N TRP A 115 8.48 4.25 -3.65
CA TRP A 115 7.71 5.39 -3.17
C TRP A 115 7.75 5.53 -1.63
N SER A 116 7.60 4.41 -0.91
CA SER A 116 7.66 4.42 0.56
C SER A 116 9.02 4.89 1.09
N LYS A 117 10.11 4.56 0.40
CA LYS A 117 11.44 5.10 0.73
C LYS A 117 11.53 6.61 0.53
N LYS A 118 10.88 7.13 -0.49
CA LYS A 118 10.84 8.57 -0.77
C LYS A 118 10.00 9.34 0.26
N THR A 119 8.92 8.75 0.77
CA THR A 119 8.07 9.34 1.81
C THR A 119 8.59 9.11 3.22
N GLY A 120 9.43 8.09 3.44
CA GLY A 120 9.89 7.67 4.77
C GLY A 120 8.87 6.83 5.53
N THR A 121 7.87 6.26 4.84
CA THR A 121 6.82 5.45 5.45
C THR A 121 7.19 3.96 5.50
N GLU A 122 6.71 3.24 6.52
CA GLU A 122 6.67 1.79 6.51
C GLU A 122 5.53 1.28 5.61
N ILE A 123 5.61 0.02 5.17
CA ILE A 123 4.54 -0.61 4.38
C ILE A 123 3.88 -1.71 5.20
N MET A 124 2.55 -1.66 5.27
CA MET A 124 1.71 -2.77 5.70
C MET A 124 1.12 -3.43 4.46
N LEU A 125 1.58 -4.64 4.14
CA LEU A 125 1.07 -5.35 2.96
C LEU A 125 -0.23 -6.08 3.27
N ALA A 126 -1.23 -5.86 2.41
CA ALA A 126 -2.41 -6.70 2.33
C ALA A 126 -2.19 -7.74 1.21
N VAL A 127 -2.46 -9.00 1.51
CA VAL A 127 -2.28 -10.12 0.56
C VAL A 127 -3.60 -10.82 0.30
N ASN A 128 -3.80 -11.25 -0.94
CA ASN A 128 -4.96 -12.05 -1.32
C ASN A 128 -4.81 -13.48 -0.78
N MET A 129 -5.70 -13.88 0.12
CA MET A 129 -5.71 -15.21 0.71
C MET A 129 -6.87 -16.09 0.21
N GLY A 130 -7.79 -15.56 -0.59
CA GLY A 130 -9.09 -16.18 -0.76
C GLY A 130 -9.51 -16.54 -2.18
N HIS A 131 -8.98 -15.96 -3.23
CA HIS A 131 -9.43 -16.24 -4.59
C HIS A 131 -8.25 -16.50 -5.51
N PRO A 132 -7.98 -17.77 -5.88
CA PRO A 132 -7.18 -18.01 -7.06
C PRO A 132 -7.93 -17.40 -8.25
N ARG A 133 -7.23 -16.67 -9.06
CA ARG A 133 -7.73 -16.12 -10.31
C ARG A 133 -8.47 -17.22 -11.08
N ILE A 134 -9.72 -16.99 -11.45
CA ILE A 134 -10.38 -17.79 -12.48
C ILE A 134 -9.73 -17.38 -13.80
N GLU A 135 -8.60 -18.00 -14.12
CA GLU A 135 -8.09 -17.99 -15.48
C GLU A 135 -9.07 -18.81 -16.32
N GLY A 136 -9.58 -18.17 -17.37
CA GLY A 136 -10.42 -18.86 -18.34
C GLY A 136 -9.75 -20.17 -18.77
N ARG A 137 -10.53 -21.25 -18.78
CA ARG A 137 -10.16 -22.62 -19.17
C ARG A 137 -9.14 -22.66 -20.28
N THR A 138 -7.86 -22.78 -19.95
CA THR A 138 -6.84 -23.51 -20.74
C THR A 138 -5.52 -23.44 -19.96
N GLY A 139 -5.07 -24.57 -19.42
CA GLY A 139 -3.72 -24.72 -18.91
C GLY A 139 -3.63 -25.14 -17.45
N ARG A 140 -3.09 -26.33 -17.22
CA ARG A 140 -2.76 -26.87 -15.90
C ARG A 140 -1.78 -25.94 -15.19
N VAL A 141 -2.24 -25.30 -14.11
CA VAL A 141 -1.35 -24.56 -13.23
C VAL A 141 -0.86 -25.48 -12.12
N GLY A 142 0.40 -25.89 -12.23
CA GLY A 142 1.13 -26.47 -11.11
C GLY A 142 1.47 -25.37 -10.12
N ILE A 143 0.82 -25.37 -8.97
CA ILE A 143 1.17 -24.47 -7.85
C ILE A 143 2.52 -24.95 -7.30
N ARG A 144 3.62 -24.31 -7.70
CA ARG A 144 4.88 -24.37 -6.96
C ARG A 144 4.85 -23.23 -5.94
N GLN A 145 4.46 -23.53 -4.72
CA GLN A 145 4.78 -22.71 -3.56
C GLN A 145 6.31 -22.63 -3.42
N ARG A 146 6.90 -21.52 -3.83
CA ARG A 146 8.25 -21.16 -3.38
C ARG A 146 8.09 -20.46 -2.03
N SER A 147 8.33 -21.22 -0.96
CA SER A 147 8.48 -20.65 0.37
C SER A 147 9.62 -19.63 0.37
N ALA A 148 9.30 -18.36 0.50
CA ALA A 148 10.28 -17.32 0.79
C ALA A 148 10.82 -17.59 2.20
N ARG A 149 12.05 -18.11 2.30
CA ARG A 149 12.76 -18.22 3.57
C ARG A 149 13.06 -16.81 4.07
N HIS A 150 12.35 -16.38 5.10
CA HIS A 150 12.73 -15.23 5.92
C HIS A 150 14.14 -15.46 6.49
N ARG A 151 15.11 -14.70 6.01
CA ARG A 151 16.35 -14.49 6.76
C ARG A 151 16.04 -13.55 7.91
N ALA A 152 15.90 -14.09 9.09
CA ALA A 152 15.88 -13.31 10.32
C ALA A 152 17.20 -12.51 10.42
N CYS A 153 17.09 -11.19 10.48
CA CYS A 153 18.19 -10.30 10.79
C CYS A 153 18.52 -10.49 12.28
N ARG A 154 19.59 -11.22 12.56
CA ARG A 154 20.16 -11.26 13.92
C ARG A 154 20.96 -9.98 14.10
N SER A 155 20.55 -9.12 15.02
CA SER A 155 21.37 -8.05 15.54
C SER A 155 22.49 -8.64 16.44
N PRO A 156 23.74 -8.16 16.34
CA PRO A 156 24.78 -8.56 17.28
C PRO A 156 24.52 -7.89 18.63
N ARG A 157 24.55 -8.69 19.69
CA ARG A 157 24.68 -8.18 21.06
C ARG A 157 26.15 -7.89 21.30
N THR A 158 26.44 -6.71 21.70
CA THR A 158 27.58 -6.34 22.58
C THR A 158 27.06 -5.46 23.68
#